data_c53d7836a6143b8cd58485c891e35b8a
#
_entry.id   c53d7836a6143b8cd58485c891e35b8a
#
_cell.length_a   1.000
_cell.length_b   1.000
_cell.length_c   1.000
_cell.angle_alpha   90.00
_cell.angle_beta   90.00
_cell.angle_gamma   90.00
#
_symmetry.space_group_name_H-M   'P 1'
#
loop_
_entity.id
_entity.type
_entity.pdbx_description
1 polymer ?
#
loop_
_entity_poly.entity_id
_entity_poly.type
_entity_poly.pdbx_seq_one_letter_code
_entity_poly.pdbx_strand_id
1 'polypeptide(L)'
;MELLPDRPATGPPDARTLLRASALRVTGPRIAVLDALATHPHATADSVAAHARLALGSVSTQAVYDVLNACTDAGLVRRIEPDGSPARYETRTEDNHHHLVCRSCGTVADVDCVVAAAPCLTPSERHGFVVDEAEVVFWGTA
;
A
#
# COMPACT_ATOMS: atom_id res chain seq x y z
N MET A 1 39.30 -18.62 -6.51
CA MET A 1 38.12 -18.30 -5.71
C MET A 1 37.59 -16.96 -6.18
N GLU A 2 36.61 -17.02 -7.06
CA GLU A 2 36.05 -15.87 -7.72
C GLU A 2 35.05 -15.22 -6.76
N LEU A 3 35.35 -14.00 -6.31
CA LEU A 3 34.42 -13.19 -5.55
C LEU A 3 33.25 -12.81 -6.48
N LEU A 4 32.09 -13.41 -6.23
CA LEU A 4 30.86 -12.97 -6.85
C LEU A 4 30.70 -11.46 -6.60
N PRO A 5 30.39 -10.65 -7.62
CA PRO A 5 30.16 -9.23 -7.39
C PRO A 5 29.05 -9.06 -6.36
N ASP A 6 29.35 -8.23 -5.39
CA ASP A 6 28.42 -7.83 -4.34
C ASP A 6 27.10 -7.38 -4.98
N ARG A 7 26.08 -8.20 -4.80
CA ARG A 7 24.76 -7.88 -5.31
C ARG A 7 24.31 -6.64 -4.55
N PRO A 8 24.09 -5.49 -5.19
CA PRO A 8 23.61 -4.33 -4.46
C PRO A 8 22.34 -4.78 -3.72
N ALA A 9 22.31 -4.53 -2.44
CA ALA A 9 21.13 -4.74 -1.63
C ALA A 9 20.03 -3.83 -2.19
N THR A 10 19.25 -4.34 -3.14
CA THR A 10 18.07 -3.67 -3.66
C THR A 10 16.98 -3.77 -2.61
N GLY A 11 17.11 -2.96 -1.57
CA GLY A 11 15.98 -2.64 -0.71
C GLY A 11 14.89 -1.94 -1.55
N PRO A 12 13.65 -1.88 -1.05
CA PRO A 12 12.60 -1.14 -1.74
C PRO A 12 13.08 0.30 -1.99
N PRO A 13 12.72 0.91 -3.14
CA PRO A 13 13.12 2.27 -3.46
C PRO A 13 12.63 3.23 -2.37
N ASP A 14 13.43 4.25 -2.06
CA ASP A 14 13.06 5.25 -1.08
C ASP A 14 11.91 6.15 -1.57
N ALA A 15 11.31 6.91 -0.65
CA ALA A 15 10.17 7.77 -0.96
C ALA A 15 10.49 8.81 -2.05
N ARG A 16 11.68 9.39 -2.03
CA ARG A 16 12.10 10.38 -3.05
C ARG A 16 12.15 9.77 -4.44
N THR A 17 12.74 8.59 -4.55
CA THR A 17 12.85 7.86 -5.81
C THR A 17 11.47 7.49 -6.36
N LEU A 18 10.58 7.00 -5.50
CA LEU A 18 9.20 6.67 -5.86
C LEU A 18 8.44 7.91 -6.39
N LEU A 19 8.54 9.04 -5.69
CA LEU A 19 7.87 10.27 -6.09
C LEU A 19 8.37 10.78 -7.46
N ARG A 20 9.68 10.78 -7.66
CA ARG A 20 10.27 11.20 -8.94
C ARG A 20 9.87 10.30 -10.10
N ALA A 21 9.88 8.99 -9.89
CA ALA A 21 9.48 8.02 -10.90
C ALA A 21 8.01 8.19 -11.34
N SER A 22 7.16 8.70 -10.45
CA SER A 22 5.74 8.97 -10.72
C SER A 22 5.46 10.41 -11.15
N ALA A 23 6.49 11.20 -11.43
CA ALA A 23 6.39 12.62 -11.78
C ALA A 23 5.67 13.45 -10.69
N LEU A 24 5.71 13.01 -9.45
CA LEU A 24 5.20 13.74 -8.31
C LEU A 24 6.29 14.60 -7.68
N ARG A 25 5.90 15.79 -7.29
CA ARG A 25 6.81 16.72 -6.61
C ARG A 25 7.26 16.13 -5.27
N VAL A 26 8.56 16.15 -5.01
CA VAL A 26 9.14 15.74 -3.73
C VAL A 26 8.86 16.82 -2.69
N THR A 27 8.12 16.50 -1.66
CA THR A 27 7.78 17.38 -0.54
C THR A 27 7.97 16.66 0.79
N GLY A 28 8.18 17.43 1.87
CA GLY A 28 8.27 16.87 3.22
C GLY A 28 7.06 15.99 3.61
N PRO A 29 5.82 16.47 3.45
CA PRO A 29 4.64 15.68 3.73
C PRO A 29 4.54 14.38 2.94
N ARG A 30 4.87 14.40 1.65
CA ARG A 30 4.84 13.20 0.80
C ARG A 30 5.87 12.17 1.23
N ILE A 31 7.09 12.61 1.53
CA ILE A 31 8.13 11.72 2.07
C ILE A 31 7.68 11.10 3.38
N ALA A 32 7.19 11.91 4.31
CA ALA A 32 6.77 11.44 5.63
C ALA A 32 5.63 10.43 5.56
N VAL A 33 4.66 10.63 4.68
CA VAL A 33 3.54 9.70 4.47
C VAL A 33 4.02 8.37 3.89
N LEU A 34 4.86 8.39 2.86
CA LEU A 34 5.39 7.17 2.25
C LEU A 34 6.30 6.40 3.21
N ASP A 35 7.14 7.09 3.98
CA ASP A 35 7.98 6.46 5.01
C ASP A 35 7.13 5.84 6.13
N ALA A 36 6.06 6.50 6.54
CA ALA A 36 5.13 5.96 7.54
C ALA A 36 4.49 4.65 7.04
N LEU A 37 4.06 4.60 5.79
CA LEU A 37 3.45 3.41 5.20
C LEU A 37 4.45 2.28 4.96
N ALA A 38 5.71 2.59 4.66
CA ALA A 38 6.77 1.60 4.54
C ALA A 38 7.04 0.90 5.87
N THR A 39 6.95 1.63 6.98
CA THR A 39 7.17 1.11 8.34
C THR A 39 5.92 0.49 8.95
N HIS A 40 4.75 1.04 8.62
CA HIS A 40 3.45 0.65 9.15
C HIS A 40 2.48 0.33 8.00
N PRO A 41 2.66 -0.79 7.30
CA PRO A 41 1.74 -1.20 6.25
C PRO A 41 0.33 -1.40 6.81
N HIS A 42 -0.68 -1.11 6.00
CA HIS A 42 -2.10 -1.16 6.36
C HIS A 42 -2.54 -0.12 7.40
N ALA A 43 -1.77 0.94 7.59
CA ALA A 43 -2.14 2.02 8.49
C ALA A 43 -3.37 2.78 7.97
N THR A 44 -4.22 3.23 8.90
CA THR A 44 -5.31 4.15 8.59
C THR A 44 -4.76 5.56 8.35
N ALA A 45 -5.56 6.44 7.74
CA ALA A 45 -5.16 7.83 7.53
C ALA A 45 -4.81 8.54 8.84
N ASP A 46 -5.55 8.29 9.92
CA ASP A 46 -5.25 8.87 11.23
C ASP A 46 -3.92 8.39 11.78
N SER A 47 -3.61 7.12 11.64
CA SER A 47 -2.32 6.55 12.04
C SER A 47 -1.17 7.12 11.21
N VAL A 48 -1.34 7.22 9.90
CA VAL A 48 -0.36 7.86 9.01
C VAL A 48 -0.11 9.31 9.42
N ALA A 49 -1.17 10.06 9.73
CA ALA A 49 -1.07 11.44 10.19
C ALA A 49 -0.28 11.56 11.50
N ALA A 50 -0.50 10.66 12.45
CA ALA A 50 0.24 10.63 13.70
C ALA A 50 1.74 10.39 13.48
N HIS A 51 2.10 9.44 12.62
CA HIS A 51 3.49 9.16 12.27
C HIS A 51 4.14 10.32 11.48
N ALA A 52 3.42 10.93 10.54
CA ALA A 52 3.91 12.07 9.78
C ALA A 52 4.19 13.28 10.70
N ARG A 53 3.36 13.52 11.71
CA ARG A 53 3.60 14.57 12.70
C ARG A 53 4.86 14.35 13.52
N LEU A 54 5.18 13.09 13.85
CA LEU A 54 6.43 12.78 14.54
C LEU A 54 7.66 13.17 13.69
N ALA A 55 7.58 13.00 12.39
CA ALA A 55 8.67 13.33 11.48
C ALA A 55 8.77 14.82 11.14
N LEU A 56 7.63 15.51 11.00
CA LEU A 56 7.56 16.90 10.51
C LEU A 56 7.29 17.94 11.59
N GLY A 57 6.90 17.51 12.79
CA GLY A 57 6.48 18.40 13.89
C GLY A 57 5.03 18.85 13.76
N SER A 58 4.57 19.29 12.59
CA SER A 58 3.15 19.59 12.36
C SER A 58 2.76 19.32 10.91
N VAL A 59 1.60 18.73 10.75
CA VAL A 59 0.95 18.53 9.45
C VAL A 59 -0.55 18.36 9.72
N SER A 60 -1.39 18.99 8.92
CA SER A 60 -2.83 18.86 9.05
C SER A 60 -3.31 17.49 8.57
N THR A 61 -4.41 17.00 9.15
CA THR A 61 -5.06 15.76 8.67
C THR A 61 -5.45 15.89 7.21
N GLN A 62 -5.96 17.05 6.79
CA GLN A 62 -6.32 17.30 5.40
C GLN A 62 -5.10 17.18 4.46
N ALA A 63 -3.95 17.72 4.85
CA ALA A 63 -2.72 17.58 4.05
C ALA A 63 -2.31 16.11 3.89
N VAL A 64 -2.47 15.30 4.93
CA VAL A 64 -2.20 13.85 4.85
C VAL A 64 -3.17 13.15 3.90
N TYR A 65 -4.47 13.45 3.96
CA TYR A 65 -5.45 12.92 3.01
C TYR A 65 -5.13 13.33 1.57
N ASP A 66 -4.74 14.58 1.34
CA ASP A 66 -4.38 15.08 0.01
C ASP A 66 -3.17 14.30 -0.55
N VAL A 67 -2.17 14.02 0.29
CA VAL A 67 -1.01 13.21 -0.08
C VAL A 67 -1.42 11.76 -0.38
N LEU A 68 -2.23 11.15 0.47
CA LEU A 68 -2.70 9.77 0.26
C LEU A 68 -3.49 9.65 -1.05
N ASN A 69 -4.34 10.61 -1.34
CA ASN A 69 -5.11 10.64 -2.59
C ASN A 69 -4.20 10.81 -3.81
N ALA A 70 -3.26 11.74 -3.78
CA ALA A 70 -2.32 11.95 -4.88
C ALA A 70 -1.45 10.72 -5.14
N CYS A 71 -0.96 10.07 -4.10
CA CYS A 71 -0.15 8.86 -4.21
C CYS A 71 -0.98 7.65 -4.67
N THR A 72 -2.23 7.56 -4.26
CA THR A 72 -3.16 6.51 -4.73
C THR A 72 -3.46 6.69 -6.23
N ASP A 73 -3.77 7.90 -6.67
CA ASP A 73 -4.01 8.20 -8.08
C ASP A 73 -2.77 7.94 -8.95
N ALA A 74 -1.58 8.14 -8.41
CA ALA A 74 -0.32 7.87 -9.10
C ALA A 74 0.11 6.38 -9.07
N GLY A 75 -0.62 5.52 -8.37
CA GLY A 75 -0.31 4.10 -8.25
C GLY A 75 0.82 3.77 -7.26
N LEU A 76 1.26 4.72 -6.43
CA LEU A 76 2.27 4.50 -5.39
C LEU A 76 1.71 3.90 -4.11
N VAL A 77 0.43 4.10 -3.89
CA VAL A 77 -0.28 3.67 -2.68
C VAL A 77 -1.56 2.97 -3.11
N ARG A 78 -1.90 1.90 -2.45
CA ARG A 78 -3.17 1.21 -2.59
C ARG A 78 -4.02 1.48 -1.37
N ARG A 79 -5.27 1.85 -1.61
CA ARG A 79 -6.30 1.99 -0.58
C ARG A 79 -7.09 0.69 -0.48
N ILE A 80 -7.22 0.16 0.71
CA ILE A 80 -8.06 -1.00 1.01
C ILE A 80 -9.11 -0.63 2.04
N GLU A 81 -10.34 -1.10 1.84
CA GLU A 81 -11.46 -0.84 2.74
C GLU A 81 -12.09 -2.17 3.18
N PRO A 82 -11.50 -2.87 4.17
CA PRO A 82 -12.15 -4.05 4.73
C PRO A 82 -13.50 -3.67 5.33
N ASP A 83 -14.52 -4.47 5.07
CA ASP A 83 -15.87 -4.21 5.56
C ASP A 83 -15.90 -4.03 7.09
N GLY A 84 -16.53 -2.96 7.56
CA GLY A 84 -16.60 -2.60 8.97
C GLY A 84 -15.32 -2.00 9.54
N SER A 85 -14.33 -1.66 8.70
CA SER A 85 -13.07 -1.04 9.09
C SER A 85 -12.85 0.29 8.36
N PRO A 86 -12.13 1.25 8.96
CA PRO A 86 -11.67 2.42 8.22
C PRO A 86 -10.78 2.01 7.04
N ALA A 87 -10.69 2.89 6.03
CA ALA A 87 -9.76 2.70 4.94
C ALA A 87 -8.32 2.57 5.45
N ARG A 88 -7.57 1.64 4.87
CA ARG A 88 -6.17 1.39 5.16
C ARG A 88 -5.37 1.57 3.89
N TYR A 89 -4.09 1.84 4.04
CA TYR A 89 -3.22 2.17 2.93
C TYR A 89 -1.95 1.33 2.96
N GLU A 90 -1.43 1.02 1.79
CA GLU A 90 -0.19 0.25 1.63
C GLU A 90 0.60 0.70 0.41
N THR A 91 1.90 0.49 0.44
CA THR A 91 2.80 0.81 -0.68
C THR A 91 3.10 -0.38 -1.58
N ARG A 92 2.64 -1.58 -1.23
CA ARG A 92 2.77 -2.78 -2.03
C ARG A 92 1.71 -2.80 -3.13
N THR A 93 2.04 -2.31 -4.33
CA THR A 93 1.08 -2.07 -5.41
C THR A 93 1.36 -2.84 -6.70
N GLU A 94 2.56 -3.41 -6.85
CA GLU A 94 3.02 -3.98 -8.13
C GLU A 94 2.86 -5.50 -8.25
N ASP A 95 2.32 -6.15 -7.23
CA ASP A 95 2.10 -7.58 -7.23
C ASP A 95 0.63 -7.94 -6.96
N ASN A 96 0.27 -9.16 -7.29
CA ASN A 96 -1.05 -9.70 -7.01
C ASN A 96 -1.04 -10.39 -5.65
N HIS A 97 -1.34 -9.65 -4.59
CA HIS A 97 -1.49 -10.18 -3.24
C HIS A 97 -2.90 -9.92 -2.71
N HIS A 98 -3.25 -10.63 -1.67
CA HIS A 98 -4.53 -10.53 -0.99
C HIS A 98 -4.33 -10.21 0.49
N HIS A 99 -5.41 -9.99 1.21
CA HIS A 99 -5.36 -9.60 2.60
C HIS A 99 -6.10 -10.61 3.47
N LEU A 100 -5.54 -10.87 4.64
CA LEU A 100 -6.17 -11.63 5.71
C LEU A 100 -6.55 -10.65 6.82
N VAL A 101 -7.83 -10.62 7.21
CA VAL A 101 -8.36 -9.70 8.21
C VAL A 101 -8.88 -10.47 9.41
N CYS A 102 -8.46 -10.06 10.60
CA CYS A 102 -8.97 -10.62 11.85
C CYS A 102 -10.31 -9.98 12.24
N ARG A 103 -11.33 -10.79 12.39
CA ARG A 103 -12.67 -10.32 12.78
C ARG A 103 -12.71 -9.75 14.21
N SER A 104 -11.81 -10.21 15.08
CA SER A 104 -11.77 -9.80 16.48
C SER A 104 -11.03 -8.48 16.70
N CYS A 105 -9.84 -8.32 16.14
CA CYS A 105 -8.97 -7.17 16.43
C CYS A 105 -8.73 -6.25 15.22
N GLY A 106 -9.20 -6.61 14.03
CA GLY A 106 -9.03 -5.82 12.82
C GLY A 106 -7.63 -5.84 12.23
N THR A 107 -6.71 -6.64 12.76
CA THR A 107 -5.36 -6.78 12.19
C THR A 107 -5.44 -7.24 10.74
N VAL A 108 -4.66 -6.61 9.87
CA VAL A 108 -4.56 -6.94 8.45
C VAL A 108 -3.16 -7.46 8.15
N ALA A 109 -3.10 -8.58 7.45
CA ALA A 109 -1.84 -9.15 6.98
C ALA A 109 -1.90 -9.39 5.47
N ASP A 110 -0.75 -9.28 4.81
CA ASP A 110 -0.63 -9.62 3.39
C ASP A 110 -0.52 -11.13 3.22
N VAL A 111 -1.17 -11.63 2.17
CA VAL A 111 -1.10 -13.03 1.74
C VAL A 111 -0.78 -13.07 0.26
N ASP A 112 0.25 -13.80 -0.11
CA ASP A 112 0.60 -13.96 -1.52
C ASP A 112 -0.47 -14.75 -2.26
N CYS A 113 -0.76 -14.33 -3.49
CA CYS A 113 -1.68 -15.05 -4.35
C CYS A 113 -1.00 -16.33 -4.88
N VAL A 114 -1.63 -17.48 -4.66
CA VAL A 114 -1.10 -18.77 -5.13
C VAL A 114 -1.13 -18.90 -6.65
N VAL A 115 -1.96 -18.13 -7.33
CA VAL A 115 -2.05 -18.08 -8.80
C VAL A 115 -1.03 -17.12 -9.40
N ALA A 116 -0.67 -16.07 -8.66
CA ALA A 116 0.30 -15.02 -9.01
C ALA A 116 -0.06 -14.13 -10.21
N ALA A 117 -1.01 -14.51 -11.05
CA ALA A 117 -1.45 -13.72 -12.21
C ALA A 117 -2.80 -13.05 -11.94
N ALA A 118 -2.93 -11.79 -12.29
CA ALA A 118 -4.19 -11.06 -12.20
C ALA A 118 -5.01 -11.19 -13.50
N PRO A 119 -6.34 -11.37 -13.44
CA PRO A 119 -7.11 -11.69 -12.24
C PRO A 119 -6.92 -13.16 -11.83
N CYS A 120 -6.79 -13.42 -10.53
CA CYS A 120 -6.59 -14.78 -10.01
C CYS A 120 -7.89 -15.62 -9.96
N LEU A 121 -9.03 -14.96 -10.04
CA LEU A 121 -10.35 -15.57 -10.11
C LEU A 121 -11.06 -15.12 -11.37
N THR A 122 -11.83 -16.02 -11.96
CA THR A 122 -12.64 -15.72 -13.15
C THR A 122 -14.10 -15.64 -12.75
N PRO A 123 -14.82 -14.53 -13.02
CA PRO A 123 -16.25 -14.47 -12.76
C PRO A 123 -17.00 -15.42 -13.69
N SER A 124 -18.13 -15.96 -13.23
CA SER A 124 -18.99 -16.83 -14.04
C SER A 124 -19.56 -16.11 -15.26
N GLU A 125 -19.75 -14.81 -15.15
CA GLU A 125 -20.25 -13.94 -16.22
C GLU A 125 -19.58 -12.57 -16.14
N ARG A 126 -19.20 -12.01 -17.27
CA ARG A 126 -18.48 -10.73 -17.35
C ARG A 126 -19.38 -9.52 -17.59
N HIS A 127 -20.61 -9.71 -17.95
CA HIS A 127 -21.57 -8.64 -18.26
C HIS A 127 -21.04 -7.53 -19.20
N GLY A 128 -20.17 -7.87 -20.14
CA GLY A 128 -19.53 -6.91 -21.04
C GLY A 128 -18.31 -6.18 -20.48
N PHE A 129 -17.88 -6.47 -19.24
CA PHE A 129 -16.69 -5.89 -18.64
C PHE A 129 -15.41 -6.62 -19.06
N VAL A 130 -14.33 -5.87 -19.21
CA VAL A 130 -12.98 -6.43 -19.27
C VAL A 130 -12.47 -6.52 -17.83
N VAL A 131 -12.31 -7.73 -17.34
CA VAL A 131 -11.90 -7.96 -15.95
C VAL A 131 -10.37 -7.96 -15.89
N ASP A 132 -9.80 -7.08 -15.10
CA ASP A 132 -8.35 -6.91 -14.93
C ASP A 132 -7.85 -7.33 -13.55
N GLU A 133 -8.69 -7.36 -12.54
CA GLU A 133 -8.30 -7.68 -11.16
C GLU A 133 -9.41 -8.43 -10.44
N ALA A 134 -9.01 -9.34 -9.55
CA ALA A 134 -9.86 -9.92 -8.53
C ALA A 134 -9.24 -9.64 -7.15
N GLU A 135 -10.00 -8.99 -6.29
CA GLU A 135 -9.57 -8.76 -4.90
C GLU A 135 -10.18 -9.82 -4.00
N VAL A 136 -9.34 -10.49 -3.21
CA VAL A 136 -9.79 -11.50 -2.25
C VAL A 136 -9.38 -11.06 -0.85
N VAL A 137 -10.36 -11.03 0.05
CA VAL A 137 -10.14 -10.75 1.47
C VAL A 137 -10.51 -12.01 2.26
N PHE A 138 -9.54 -12.55 2.98
CA PHE A 138 -9.77 -13.68 3.87
C PHE A 138 -10.11 -13.17 5.27
N TRP A 139 -11.17 -13.68 5.84
CA TRP A 139 -11.63 -13.31 7.17
C TRP A 139 -11.45 -14.48 8.13
N GLY A 140 -10.87 -14.19 9.28
CA GLY A 140 -10.67 -15.21 10.31
C GLY A 140 -10.54 -14.59 11.70
N THR A 141 -10.25 -15.42 12.66
CA THR A 141 -9.98 -15.03 14.04
C THR A 141 -8.65 -15.61 14.47
N ALA A 142 -7.90 -14.79 15.17
CA ALA A 142 -6.62 -15.26 15.74
C ALA A 142 -6.84 -16.05 17.03
#